data_74a22b5b9f551c109ea4a05a266207e5
#
_entry.id   74a22b5b9f551c109ea4a05a266207e5
#
_cell.length_a   1.000
_cell.length_b   1.000
_cell.length_c   1.000
_cell.angle_alpha   90.00
_cell.angle_beta   90.00
_cell.angle_gamma   90.00
#
_symmetry.space_group_name_H-M   'P 1'
#
loop_
_entity.id
_entity.type
_entity.pdbx_description
1 polymer ?
#
loop_
_entity_poly.entity_id
_entity_poly.type
_entity_poly.pdbx_seq_one_letter_code
_entity_poly.pdbx_strand_id
1 'polypeptide(L)'
;MNTYLSDGLLLGRGNGTIETTDGQDISWISSDIGRLIDNQWVFYGLMLFNNTHSESLSLLNNSIGISKSTSGSEPDYIWILE
;
A
#
# COMPACT_ATOMS: atom_id res chain seq x y z
N MET A 1 -11.03 2.37 -3.60
CA MET A 1 -12.43 1.96 -3.43
C MET A 1 -12.50 0.85 -2.39
N ASN A 2 -13.39 0.97 -1.43
CA ASN A 2 -13.57 -0.01 -0.36
C ASN A 2 -14.92 -0.70 -0.52
N THR A 3 -14.93 -2.00 -0.33
CA THR A 3 -16.15 -2.80 -0.40
C THR A 3 -16.28 -3.62 0.88
N TYR A 4 -17.43 -3.53 1.52
CA TYR A 4 -17.72 -4.38 2.68
C TYR A 4 -17.89 -5.81 2.24
N LEU A 5 -17.16 -6.73 2.87
CA LEU A 5 -17.30 -8.17 2.65
C LEU A 5 -18.19 -8.82 3.70
N SER A 6 -18.08 -8.38 4.94
CA SER A 6 -18.86 -8.86 6.07
C SER A 6 -18.62 -7.93 7.26
N ASP A 7 -19.26 -8.20 8.39
CA ASP A 7 -19.03 -7.42 9.60
C ASP A 7 -17.55 -7.41 9.97
N GLY A 8 -16.97 -6.23 10.06
CA GLY A 8 -15.57 -6.05 10.41
C GLY A 8 -14.57 -6.39 9.33
N LEU A 9 -14.99 -6.59 8.07
CA LEU A 9 -14.11 -6.85 6.94
C LEU A 9 -14.41 -5.92 5.77
N LEU A 10 -13.35 -5.37 5.19
CA LEU A 10 -13.41 -4.53 3.99
C LEU A 10 -12.41 -5.03 2.96
N LEU A 11 -12.80 -4.96 1.68
CA LEU A 11 -11.88 -5.10 0.57
C LEU A 11 -11.54 -3.71 0.06
N GLY A 12 -10.24 -3.39 0.02
CA GLY A 12 -9.77 -2.11 -0.45
C GLY A 12 -8.91 -2.23 -1.70
N ARG A 13 -8.98 -1.21 -2.55
CA ARG A 13 -8.09 -1.05 -3.69
C ARG A 13 -7.63 0.39 -3.72
N GLY A 14 -6.36 0.58 -4.05
CA GLY A 14 -5.79 1.90 -4.11
C GLY A 14 -4.74 2.02 -5.18
N ASN A 15 -4.41 3.26 -5.48
CA ASN A 15 -3.28 3.60 -6.34
C ASN A 15 -2.72 4.94 -5.89
N GLY A 16 -1.51 5.21 -6.33
CA GLY A 16 -0.87 6.47 -5.99
C GLY A 16 0.54 6.54 -6.51
N THR A 17 1.22 7.57 -6.06
CA THR A 17 2.62 7.82 -6.41
C THR A 17 3.38 8.11 -5.11
N ILE A 18 4.53 7.48 -4.98
CA ILE A 18 5.47 7.79 -3.90
C ILE A 18 6.53 8.69 -4.48
N GLU A 19 6.74 9.85 -3.86
CA GLU A 19 7.79 10.79 -4.26
C GLU A 19 8.87 10.86 -3.20
N THR A 20 10.12 10.92 -3.64
CA THR A 20 11.24 11.17 -2.76
C THR A 20 11.48 12.66 -2.61
N THR A 21 12.27 13.04 -1.60
CA THR A 21 12.57 14.45 -1.34
C THR A 21 13.38 15.12 -2.47
N ASP A 22 14.04 14.35 -3.31
CA ASP A 22 14.80 14.85 -4.46
C ASP A 22 14.01 14.82 -5.76
N GLY A 23 12.69 14.62 -5.70
CA GLY A 23 11.83 14.74 -6.85
C GLY A 23 11.68 13.48 -7.69
N GLN A 24 12.13 12.34 -7.20
CA GLN A 24 11.94 11.06 -7.90
C GLN A 24 10.60 10.46 -7.50
N ASP A 25 10.00 9.67 -8.40
CA ASP A 25 8.70 9.08 -8.11
C ASP A 25 8.57 7.65 -8.64
N ILE A 26 7.63 6.92 -8.07
CA ILE A 26 7.21 5.61 -8.53
C ILE A 26 5.72 5.45 -8.25
N SER A 27 5.02 4.88 -9.22
CA SER A 27 3.59 4.59 -9.08
C SER A 27 3.36 3.24 -8.42
N TRP A 28 2.25 3.11 -7.73
CA TRP A 28 1.87 1.85 -7.11
C TRP A 28 0.37 1.60 -7.24
N ILE A 29 0.01 0.33 -7.22
CA ILE A 29 -1.37 -0.12 -7.04
C ILE A 29 -1.39 -1.10 -5.88
N SER A 30 -2.51 -1.18 -5.19
CA SER A 30 -2.66 -2.10 -4.07
C SER A 30 -4.02 -2.75 -4.04
N SER A 31 -4.05 -3.92 -3.40
CA SER A 31 -5.28 -4.62 -3.05
C SER A 31 -5.12 -5.12 -1.62
N ASP A 32 -6.00 -4.71 -0.74
CA ASP A 32 -5.86 -4.97 0.69
C ASP A 32 -7.18 -5.39 1.31
N ILE A 33 -7.07 -6.06 2.45
CA ILE A 33 -8.21 -6.44 3.27
C ILE A 33 -8.07 -5.72 4.59
N GLY A 34 -9.13 -5.00 4.97
CA GLY A 34 -9.23 -4.33 6.27
C GLY A 34 -10.02 -5.17 7.25
N ARG A 35 -9.56 -5.17 8.48
CA ARG A 35 -10.25 -5.83 9.58
C ARG A 35 -10.43 -4.83 10.71
N LEU A 36 -11.61 -4.83 11.31
CA LEU A 36 -11.89 -3.99 12.47
C LEU A 36 -11.39 -4.70 13.73
N ILE A 37 -10.41 -4.09 14.41
CA ILE A 37 -9.82 -4.61 15.64
C ILE A 37 -9.78 -3.48 16.66
N ASP A 38 -10.41 -3.66 17.81
CA ASP A 38 -10.45 -2.67 18.89
C ASP A 38 -10.84 -1.28 18.43
N ASN A 39 -11.90 -1.19 17.63
CA ASN A 39 -12.41 0.05 17.04
C ASN A 39 -11.47 0.74 16.05
N GLN A 40 -10.46 0.03 15.57
CA GLN A 40 -9.56 0.52 14.52
C GLN A 40 -9.61 -0.40 13.31
N TRP A 41 -9.58 0.19 12.14
CA TRP A 41 -9.39 -0.56 10.91
C TRP A 41 -7.91 -0.82 10.70
N VAL A 42 -7.55 -2.08 10.49
CA VAL A 42 -6.20 -2.50 10.15
C VAL A 42 -6.25 -3.12 8.76
N PHE A 43 -5.46 -2.59 7.85
CA PHE A 43 -5.42 -3.03 6.46
C PHE A 43 -4.10 -3.74 6.19
N TYR A 44 -4.21 -4.93 5.60
CA TYR A 44 -3.06 -5.68 5.09
C TYR A 44 -3.27 -5.92 3.61
N GLY A 45 -2.24 -5.73 2.82
CA GLY A 45 -2.41 -5.88 1.39
C GLY A 45 -1.13 -6.11 0.64
N LEU A 46 -1.31 -6.31 -0.66
CA LEU A 46 -0.23 -6.44 -1.62
C LEU A 46 -0.14 -5.15 -2.43
N MET A 47 1.07 -4.72 -2.69
CA MET A 47 1.35 -3.56 -3.54
C MET A 47 2.22 -3.98 -4.70
N LEU A 48 1.94 -3.41 -5.86
CA LEU A 48 2.79 -3.53 -7.04
C LEU A 48 3.33 -2.15 -7.38
N PHE A 49 4.65 -2.03 -7.46
CA PHE A 49 5.33 -0.80 -7.84
C PHE A 49 5.72 -0.84 -9.30
N ASN A 50 5.50 0.27 -10.00
CA ASN A 50 5.79 0.32 -11.43
C ASN A 50 5.91 1.78 -11.91
N ASN A 51 6.33 1.94 -13.17
CA ASN A 51 6.36 3.23 -13.87
C ASN A 51 7.24 4.30 -13.25
N THR A 52 8.38 3.91 -12.67
CA THR A 52 9.36 4.92 -12.29
C THR A 52 10.22 5.29 -13.49
N HIS A 53 10.55 6.58 -13.59
CA HIS A 53 11.53 7.08 -14.55
C HIS A 53 12.89 7.33 -13.89
N SER A 54 13.02 7.07 -12.60
CA SER A 54 14.22 7.29 -11.84
C SER A 54 15.13 6.06 -11.87
N GLU A 55 16.42 6.25 -12.14
CA GLU A 55 17.39 5.16 -12.06
C GLU A 55 17.48 4.59 -10.63
N SER A 56 17.44 5.45 -9.62
CA SER A 56 17.58 5.01 -8.24
C SER A 56 16.38 4.21 -7.76
N LEU A 57 15.19 4.42 -8.35
CA LEU A 57 13.99 3.67 -8.00
C LEU A 57 13.70 2.53 -8.99
N SER A 58 14.50 2.38 -10.04
CA SER A 58 14.24 1.38 -11.09
C SER A 58 14.25 -0.05 -10.55
N LEU A 59 14.96 -0.31 -9.47
CA LEU A 59 14.97 -1.61 -8.81
C LEU A 59 13.60 -1.99 -8.24
N LEU A 60 12.73 -1.01 -8.02
CA LEU A 60 11.37 -1.25 -7.51
C LEU A 60 10.36 -1.51 -8.62
N ASN A 61 10.73 -1.28 -9.89
CA ASN A 61 9.82 -1.56 -11.00
C ASN A 61 9.42 -3.04 -10.99
N ASN A 62 8.11 -3.30 -11.02
CA ASN A 62 7.53 -4.64 -10.96
C ASN A 62 7.82 -5.36 -9.63
N SER A 63 8.24 -4.64 -8.61
CA SER A 63 8.41 -5.21 -7.28
C SER A 63 7.06 -5.36 -6.59
N ILE A 64 6.97 -6.39 -5.76
CA ILE A 64 5.78 -6.66 -4.94
C ILE A 64 6.11 -6.31 -3.51
N GLY A 65 5.21 -5.59 -2.86
CA GLY A 65 5.32 -5.26 -1.45
C GLY A 65 4.15 -5.78 -0.65
N ILE A 66 4.34 -5.90 0.65
CA ILE A 66 3.27 -6.14 1.60
C ILE A 66 3.09 -4.86 2.40
N SER A 67 1.86 -4.41 2.54
CA SER A 67 1.55 -3.19 3.28
C SER A 67 0.74 -3.48 4.53
N LYS A 68 0.94 -2.66 5.55
CA LYS A 68 0.09 -2.61 6.73
C LYS A 68 -0.19 -1.15 7.05
N SER A 69 -1.47 -0.81 7.17
CA SER A 69 -1.89 0.52 7.58
C SER A 69 -3.02 0.44 8.58
N THR A 70 -3.17 1.47 9.39
CA THR A 70 -4.24 1.56 10.37
C THR A 70 -4.95 2.90 10.25
N SER A 71 -6.19 2.95 10.72
CA SER A 71 -6.93 4.20 10.81
C SER A 71 -6.53 5.05 12.00
N GLY A 72 -5.65 4.53 12.87
CA GLY A 72 -5.14 5.26 14.03
C GLY A 72 -3.92 6.10 13.71
N SER A 73 -3.18 6.47 14.75
CA SER A 73 -1.99 7.34 14.63
C SER A 73 -0.71 6.57 14.35
N GLU A 74 -0.77 5.25 14.25
CA GLU A 74 0.40 4.44 13.95
C GLU A 74 0.86 4.64 12.51
N PRO A 75 2.18 4.60 12.25
CA PRO A 75 2.67 4.75 10.88
C PRO A 75 2.32 3.54 10.03
N ASP A 76 2.24 3.76 8.72
CA ASP A 76 2.07 2.70 7.75
C ASP A 76 3.41 2.02 7.49
N TYR A 77 3.36 0.73 7.18
CA TYR A 77 4.54 -0.06 6.91
C TYR A 77 4.42 -0.72 5.54
N ILE A 78 5.53 -0.78 4.83
CA ILE A 78 5.63 -1.47 3.54
C ILE A 78 6.89 -2.32 3.57
N TRP A 79 6.74 -3.62 3.29
CA TRP A 79 7.86 -4.55 3.13
C TRP A 79 7.95 -4.96 1.68
N ILE A 80 9.12 -4.82 1.09
CA ILE A 80 9.34 -5.20 -0.30
C ILE A 80 9.74 -6.67 -0.34
N LEU A 81 9.02 -7.43 -1.15
CA LEU A 81 9.35 -8.83 -1.44
C LEU A 81 10.24 -8.89 -2.67
N GLU A 82 11.27 -9.68 -2.60
CA GLU A 82 12.16 -9.86 -3.74
C GLU A 82 11.71 -11.01 -4.64
#